data_4b16d2626dcca5ca61af7cf9eda4c004
#
_entry.id   4b16d2626dcca5ca61af7cf9eda4c004
#
_cell.length_a   1.000
_cell.length_b   1.000
_cell.length_c   1.000
_cell.angle_alpha   90.00
_cell.angle_beta   90.00
_cell.angle_gamma   90.00
#
_symmetry.space_group_name_H-M   'P 1'
#
loop_
_entity.id
_entity.type
_entity.pdbx_description
1 polymer ?
#
loop_
_entity_poly.entity_id
_entity_poly.type
_entity_poly.pdbx_seq_one_letter_code
_entity_poly.pdbx_strand_id
1 'polypeptide(L)'
;YGGRSEFYGHDYETQLTRIKKGLQKFKDEKITIRSFFAPNHTYDENTLTALKSSGINNIIDGYGLIPYSENELNFIPQLFYKEIMLPFGIQSTQIHLNYWSDQSFNDFEKFITKNKDKIITFDDALSKINNNYFSKFINFGTKASLKTLRVLR
;
A
#
# COMPACT_ATOMS: atom_id res chain seq x y z
N TYR A 1 -12.15 2.27 -15.00
CA TYR A 1 -10.92 3.08 -14.83
C TYR A 1 -10.29 3.33 -16.21
N GLY A 2 -11.00 4.08 -17.04
CA GLY A 2 -10.55 4.36 -18.41
C GLY A 2 -9.30 5.23 -18.45
N GLY A 3 -8.19 4.69 -18.93
CA GLY A 3 -7.12 5.45 -19.60
C GLY A 3 -6.17 6.30 -18.74
N ARG A 4 -6.19 6.22 -17.40
CA ARG A 4 -5.36 7.06 -16.52
C ARG A 4 -4.47 6.26 -15.55
N SER A 5 -4.40 4.94 -15.67
CA SER A 5 -3.47 4.17 -14.86
C SER A 5 -2.08 4.13 -15.51
N GLU A 6 -1.04 4.30 -14.71
CA GLU A 6 0.33 4.14 -15.18
C GLU A 6 0.72 2.67 -15.35
N PHE A 7 -0.03 1.75 -14.72
CA PHE A 7 0.25 0.32 -14.71
C PHE A 7 -0.93 -0.50 -15.21
N TYR A 8 -2.07 -0.44 -14.55
CA TYR A 8 -3.23 -1.26 -14.85
C TYR A 8 -3.63 -1.22 -16.33
N GLY A 9 -3.80 -2.40 -16.92
CA GLY A 9 -4.26 -2.56 -18.32
C GLY A 9 -3.17 -2.43 -19.37
N HIS A 10 -1.90 -2.22 -18.97
CA HIS A 10 -0.76 -2.30 -19.89
C HIS A 10 -0.20 -3.72 -19.91
N ASP A 11 0.48 -4.09 -21.01
CA ASP A 11 1.21 -5.34 -21.10
C ASP A 11 2.40 -5.39 -20.13
N TYR A 12 2.88 -6.60 -19.85
CA TYR A 12 3.98 -6.84 -18.92
C TYR A 12 5.26 -6.07 -19.28
N GLU A 13 5.67 -6.06 -20.55
CA GLU A 13 6.91 -5.43 -20.99
C GLU A 13 6.87 -3.91 -20.81
N THR A 14 5.73 -3.31 -21.11
CA THR A 14 5.49 -1.87 -20.86
C THR A 14 5.62 -1.55 -19.37
N GLN A 15 4.98 -2.33 -18.52
CA GLN A 15 5.00 -2.12 -17.06
C GLN A 15 6.41 -2.35 -16.51
N LEU A 16 7.09 -3.43 -16.90
CA LEU A 16 8.46 -3.73 -16.51
C LEU A 16 9.43 -2.60 -16.89
N THR A 17 9.29 -2.08 -18.10
CA THR A 17 10.12 -0.97 -18.59
C THR A 17 9.93 0.28 -17.74
N ARG A 18 8.68 0.62 -17.36
CA ARG A 18 8.38 1.76 -16.48
C ARG A 18 9.00 1.60 -15.11
N ILE A 19 8.87 0.41 -14.51
CA ILE A 19 9.46 0.09 -13.20
C ILE A 19 10.98 0.21 -13.26
N LYS A 20 11.64 -0.43 -14.23
CA LYS A 20 13.10 -0.37 -14.39
C LYS A 20 13.59 1.06 -14.58
N LYS A 21 12.89 1.86 -15.39
CA LYS A 21 13.22 3.28 -15.59
C LYS A 21 13.10 4.09 -14.29
N GLY A 22 12.07 3.83 -13.50
CA GLY A 22 11.91 4.43 -12.16
C GLY A 22 13.05 4.03 -11.22
N LEU A 23 13.35 2.73 -11.14
CA LEU A 23 14.45 2.21 -10.32
C LEU A 23 15.81 2.80 -10.70
N GLN A 24 16.07 2.97 -12.00
CA GLN A 24 17.31 3.59 -12.46
C GLN A 24 17.44 5.03 -11.95
N LYS A 25 16.38 5.83 -12.04
CA LYS A 25 16.37 7.20 -11.51
C LYS A 25 16.69 7.25 -10.01
N PHE A 26 16.08 6.37 -9.22
CA PHE A 26 16.37 6.30 -7.79
C PHE A 26 17.80 5.85 -7.51
N LYS A 27 18.32 4.92 -8.31
CA LYS A 27 19.70 4.48 -8.21
C LYS A 27 20.70 5.61 -8.52
N ASP A 28 20.41 6.42 -9.54
CA ASP A 28 21.23 7.57 -9.92
C ASP A 28 21.30 8.60 -8.78
N GLU A 29 20.22 8.76 -8.03
CA GLU A 29 20.10 9.59 -6.83
C GLU A 29 20.59 8.88 -5.54
N LYS A 30 21.14 7.67 -5.64
CA LYS A 30 21.61 6.85 -4.50
C LYS A 30 20.51 6.55 -3.47
N ILE A 31 19.27 6.46 -3.91
CA ILE A 31 18.09 6.12 -3.08
C ILE A 31 17.79 4.63 -3.23
N THR A 32 17.76 3.92 -2.10
CA THR A 32 17.36 2.52 -2.07
C THR A 32 15.84 2.40 -1.96
N ILE A 33 15.23 1.77 -2.96
CA ILE A 33 13.79 1.49 -2.96
C ILE A 33 13.51 0.27 -2.10
N ARG A 34 12.52 0.38 -1.22
CA ARG A 34 12.12 -0.68 -0.30
C ARG A 34 10.71 -1.19 -0.53
N SER A 35 9.87 -0.40 -1.18
CA SER A 35 8.47 -0.74 -1.42
C SER A 35 7.95 -0.05 -2.66
N PHE A 36 6.85 -0.57 -3.16
CA PHE A 36 6.06 0.02 -4.23
C PHE A 36 4.70 0.46 -3.68
N PHE A 37 4.22 1.57 -4.20
CA PHE A 37 2.88 2.08 -4.02
C PHE A 37 2.30 2.41 -5.39
N ALA A 38 1.15 1.85 -5.73
CA ALA A 38 0.54 2.06 -7.03
C ALA A 38 -0.14 3.44 -7.11
N PRO A 39 0.16 4.28 -8.11
CA PRO A 39 -0.61 5.50 -8.34
C PRO A 39 -2.10 5.17 -8.48
N ASN A 40 -2.94 5.95 -7.78
CA ASN A 40 -4.39 5.74 -7.72
C ASN A 40 -4.83 4.32 -7.25
N HIS A 41 -3.97 3.55 -6.59
CA HIS A 41 -4.21 2.16 -6.19
C HIS A 41 -4.62 1.25 -7.36
N THR A 42 -4.07 1.52 -8.55
CA THR A 42 -4.41 0.79 -9.78
C THR A 42 -3.22 -0.03 -10.26
N TYR A 43 -3.31 -1.33 -10.11
CA TYR A 43 -2.35 -2.32 -10.57
C TYR A 43 -3.05 -3.64 -10.92
N ASP A 44 -2.37 -4.51 -11.63
CA ASP A 44 -2.84 -5.83 -12.07
C ASP A 44 -1.75 -6.89 -11.90
N GLU A 45 -2.01 -8.12 -12.34
CA GLU A 45 -1.06 -9.23 -12.26
C GLU A 45 0.24 -8.96 -13.02
N ASN A 46 0.19 -8.24 -14.14
CA ASN A 46 1.39 -7.83 -14.87
C ASN A 46 2.26 -6.89 -14.04
N THR A 47 1.63 -5.96 -13.29
CA THR A 47 2.34 -5.08 -12.35
C THR A 47 3.05 -5.88 -11.27
N LEU A 48 2.35 -6.82 -10.64
CA LEU A 48 2.91 -7.64 -9.55
C LEU A 48 4.07 -8.49 -10.04
N THR A 49 3.93 -9.10 -11.22
CA THR A 49 4.98 -9.89 -11.86
C THR A 49 6.20 -9.04 -12.21
N ALA A 50 5.99 -7.84 -12.75
CA ALA A 50 7.06 -6.93 -13.11
C ALA A 50 7.81 -6.36 -11.88
N LEU A 51 7.11 -6.08 -10.78
CA LEU A 51 7.72 -5.70 -9.50
C LEU A 51 8.62 -6.81 -8.96
N LYS A 52 8.10 -8.03 -8.88
CA LYS A 52 8.85 -9.20 -8.43
C LYS A 52 10.10 -9.44 -9.30
N SER A 53 9.97 -9.39 -10.63
CA SER A 53 11.08 -9.52 -11.58
C SER A 53 12.11 -8.39 -11.44
N SER A 54 11.74 -7.28 -10.84
CA SER A 54 12.62 -6.12 -10.58
C SER A 54 13.18 -6.10 -9.15
N GLY A 55 12.91 -7.14 -8.33
CA GLY A 55 13.39 -7.24 -6.94
C GLY A 55 12.60 -6.38 -5.94
N ILE A 56 11.43 -5.86 -6.30
CA ILE A 56 10.56 -5.13 -5.40
C ILE A 56 9.50 -6.09 -4.85
N ASN A 57 9.67 -6.53 -3.62
CA ASN A 57 8.81 -7.54 -3.01
C ASN A 57 7.83 -6.98 -1.98
N ASN A 58 7.90 -5.69 -1.65
CA ASN A 58 7.02 -5.07 -0.66
C ASN A 58 6.10 -4.06 -1.33
N ILE A 59 4.82 -4.15 -1.03
CA ILE A 59 3.76 -3.30 -1.59
C ILE A 59 3.02 -2.64 -0.43
N ILE A 60 2.92 -1.32 -0.45
CA ILE A 60 2.12 -0.55 0.49
C ILE A 60 0.78 -0.31 -0.18
N ASP A 61 -0.07 -1.31 -0.14
CA ASP A 61 -1.42 -1.31 -0.73
C ASP A 61 -2.14 -2.61 -0.34
N GLY A 62 -3.34 -2.76 -0.85
CA GLY A 62 -4.12 -4.00 -0.70
C GLY A 62 -5.23 -3.90 0.33
N TYR A 63 -6.14 -4.87 0.23
CA TYR A 63 -7.34 -4.95 1.04
C TYR A 63 -7.14 -5.95 2.16
N GLY A 64 -6.98 -5.46 3.36
CA GLY A 64 -6.82 -6.29 4.55
C GLY A 64 -6.71 -5.45 5.81
N LEU A 65 -6.70 -6.07 6.97
CA LEU A 65 -6.42 -5.44 8.26
C LEU A 65 -5.07 -5.88 8.84
N ILE A 66 -4.51 -6.95 8.31
CA ILE A 66 -3.27 -7.57 8.80
C ILE A 66 -2.30 -7.67 7.63
N PRO A 67 -1.03 -7.27 7.77
CA PRO A 67 -0.02 -7.48 6.75
C PRO A 67 0.06 -8.96 6.36
N TYR A 68 0.21 -9.23 5.06
CA TYR A 68 0.20 -10.60 4.53
C TYR A 68 1.18 -10.76 3.38
N SER A 69 1.51 -12.00 3.03
CA SER A 69 2.25 -12.33 1.82
C SER A 69 1.38 -13.16 0.89
N GLU A 70 1.44 -12.84 -0.39
CA GLU A 70 0.77 -13.56 -1.47
C GLU A 70 1.71 -13.59 -2.68
N ASN A 71 1.90 -14.75 -3.30
CA ASN A 71 2.79 -14.94 -4.47
C ASN A 71 4.21 -14.36 -4.28
N GLU A 72 4.79 -14.53 -3.09
CA GLU A 72 6.12 -14.01 -2.70
C GLU A 72 6.21 -12.47 -2.63
N LEU A 73 5.09 -11.79 -2.64
CA LEU A 73 4.99 -10.35 -2.42
C LEU A 73 4.39 -10.08 -1.03
N ASN A 74 4.91 -9.09 -0.35
CA ASN A 74 4.47 -8.65 0.97
C ASN A 74 3.56 -7.43 0.81
N PHE A 75 2.42 -7.47 1.46
CA PHE A 75 1.43 -6.38 1.43
C PHE A 75 1.27 -5.78 2.82
N ILE A 76 1.44 -4.47 2.91
CA ILE A 76 1.01 -3.68 4.07
C ILE A 76 -0.27 -2.97 3.66
N PRO A 77 -1.43 -3.35 4.23
CA PRO A 77 -2.72 -2.83 3.79
C PRO A 77 -2.84 -1.32 3.93
N GLN A 78 -3.57 -0.72 3.00
CA GLN A 78 -3.99 0.66 3.03
C GLN A 78 -5.47 0.77 2.67
N LEU A 79 -6.31 1.09 3.67
CA LEU A 79 -7.74 1.22 3.48
C LEU A 79 -8.23 2.67 3.53
N PHE A 80 -7.44 3.58 4.11
CA PHE A 80 -7.85 4.93 4.40
C PHE A 80 -6.93 5.97 3.77
N TYR A 81 -7.53 7.10 3.36
CA TYR A 81 -6.85 8.28 2.82
C TYR A 81 -6.64 9.38 3.87
N LYS A 82 -6.89 9.05 5.12
CA LYS A 82 -6.70 9.93 6.27
C LYS A 82 -6.29 9.12 7.48
N GLU A 83 -5.78 9.80 8.49
CA GLU A 83 -5.36 9.22 9.74
C GLU A 83 -6.56 8.63 10.51
N ILE A 84 -6.58 7.32 10.62
CA ILE A 84 -7.57 6.58 11.40
C ILE A 84 -6.84 5.53 12.22
N MET A 85 -7.10 5.52 13.53
CA MET A 85 -6.60 4.46 14.40
C MET A 85 -7.68 3.39 14.55
N LEU A 86 -7.38 2.19 14.01
CA LEU A 86 -8.22 1.02 14.20
C LEU A 86 -7.95 0.37 15.56
N PRO A 87 -8.93 -0.34 16.15
CA PRO A 87 -8.75 -1.06 17.41
C PRO A 87 -7.78 -2.25 17.29
N PHE A 88 -7.57 -2.77 16.08
CA PHE A 88 -6.65 -3.87 15.77
C PHE A 88 -6.19 -3.80 14.31
N GLY A 89 -5.17 -4.59 13.97
CA GLY A 89 -4.58 -4.62 12.64
C GLY A 89 -3.44 -3.62 12.46
N ILE A 90 -2.88 -3.60 11.27
CA ILE A 90 -1.81 -2.69 10.86
C ILE A 90 -2.19 -2.08 9.53
N GLN A 91 -2.22 -0.78 9.47
CA GLN A 91 -2.58 -0.01 8.29
C GLN A 91 -1.50 1.02 7.96
N SER A 92 -1.23 1.19 6.68
CA SER A 92 -0.60 2.39 6.18
C SER A 92 -1.65 3.45 5.87
N THR A 93 -1.24 4.70 5.86
CA THR A 93 -2.11 5.84 5.52
C THR A 93 -1.36 6.74 4.54
N GLN A 94 -2.02 7.08 3.45
CA GLN A 94 -1.51 8.06 2.50
C GLN A 94 -1.91 9.47 2.94
N ILE A 95 -0.95 10.38 2.94
CA ILE A 95 -1.13 11.77 3.36
C ILE A 95 -0.74 12.69 2.21
N HIS A 96 -1.64 13.58 1.82
CA HIS A 96 -1.44 14.57 0.76
C HIS A 96 -1.29 15.96 1.35
N LEU A 97 -0.08 16.31 1.79
CA LEU A 97 0.22 17.57 2.46
C LEU A 97 -0.13 18.83 1.64
N ASN A 98 -0.08 18.73 0.32
CA ASN A 98 -0.33 19.87 -0.59
C ASN A 98 -1.74 20.47 -0.47
N TYR A 99 -2.68 19.74 0.13
CA TYR A 99 -4.08 20.15 0.29
C TYR A 99 -4.43 20.50 1.73
N TRP A 100 -3.43 20.53 2.64
CA TRP A 100 -3.68 20.73 4.05
C TRP A 100 -3.74 22.20 4.42
N SER A 101 -4.72 22.53 5.26
CA SER A 101 -4.79 23.76 6.01
C SER A 101 -3.97 23.67 7.30
N ASP A 102 -3.71 24.80 7.96
CA ASP A 102 -3.09 24.82 9.28
C ASP A 102 -3.88 23.98 10.29
N GLN A 103 -5.21 23.97 10.18
CA GLN A 103 -6.05 23.11 11.02
C GLN A 103 -5.77 21.63 10.76
N SER A 104 -5.58 21.21 9.51
CA SER A 104 -5.24 19.83 9.16
C SER A 104 -3.90 19.41 9.76
N PHE A 105 -2.90 20.28 9.72
CA PHE A 105 -1.59 20.03 10.37
C PHE A 105 -1.74 19.88 11.88
N ASN A 106 -2.47 20.77 12.53
CA ASN A 106 -2.72 20.73 13.98
C ASN A 106 -3.46 19.45 14.40
N ASP A 107 -4.43 19.01 13.60
CA ASP A 107 -5.20 17.79 13.90
C ASP A 107 -4.35 16.53 13.69
N PHE A 108 -3.49 16.52 12.68
CA PHE A 108 -2.54 15.45 12.47
C PHE A 108 -1.49 15.38 13.58
N GLU A 109 -0.95 16.51 14.05
CA GLU A 109 -0.03 16.56 15.18
C GLU A 109 -0.67 15.98 16.45
N LYS A 110 -1.92 16.34 16.73
CA LYS A 110 -2.69 15.76 17.85
C LYS A 110 -2.86 14.24 17.68
N PHE A 111 -3.19 13.80 16.45
CA PHE A 111 -3.33 12.37 16.16
C PHE A 111 -2.02 11.62 16.43
N ILE A 112 -0.89 12.11 15.92
CA ILE A 112 0.43 11.51 16.13
C ILE A 112 0.77 11.48 17.63
N THR A 113 0.64 12.60 18.32
CA THR A 113 0.94 12.72 19.74
C THR A 113 0.12 11.74 20.58
N LYS A 114 -1.18 11.63 20.29
CA LYS A 114 -2.10 10.72 20.99
C LYS A 114 -1.78 9.25 20.75
N ASN A 115 -1.27 8.91 19.58
CA ASN A 115 -1.12 7.52 19.13
C ASN A 115 0.34 7.11 18.94
N LYS A 116 1.31 7.89 19.40
CA LYS A 116 2.75 7.66 19.19
C LYS A 116 3.21 6.23 19.51
N ASP A 117 2.66 5.64 20.58
CA ASP A 117 3.04 4.29 21.02
C ASP A 117 2.43 3.16 20.15
N LYS A 118 1.54 3.52 19.22
CA LYS A 118 0.88 2.61 18.26
C LYS A 118 1.41 2.80 16.83
N ILE A 119 2.20 3.83 16.60
CA ILE A 119 2.82 4.07 15.30
C ILE A 119 4.11 3.26 15.26
N ILE A 120 4.24 2.44 14.24
CA ILE A 120 5.36 1.52 14.08
C ILE A 120 6.12 1.83 12.79
N THR A 121 7.34 1.35 12.72
CA THR A 121 8.16 1.49 11.51
C THR A 121 7.69 0.55 10.39
N PHE A 122 8.16 0.81 9.17
CA PHE A 122 7.93 -0.08 8.04
C PHE A 122 8.48 -1.50 8.29
N ASP A 123 9.64 -1.61 8.92
CA ASP A 123 10.25 -2.90 9.27
C ASP A 123 9.44 -3.66 10.32
N ASP A 124 8.93 -2.95 11.32
CA ASP A 124 8.03 -3.54 12.30
C ASP A 124 6.76 -4.06 11.63
N ALA A 125 6.19 -3.32 10.67
CA ALA A 125 5.02 -3.76 9.94
C ALA A 125 5.30 -5.02 9.11
N LEU A 126 6.45 -5.10 8.43
CA LEU A 126 6.88 -6.30 7.70
C LEU A 126 7.08 -7.49 8.63
N SER A 127 7.66 -7.28 9.83
CA SER A 127 7.85 -8.36 10.82
C SER A 127 6.53 -8.94 11.35
N LYS A 128 5.42 -8.24 11.16
CA LYS A 128 4.07 -8.67 11.57
C LYS A 128 3.29 -9.36 10.46
N ILE A 129 3.92 -9.64 9.31
CA ILE A 129 3.29 -10.43 8.27
C ILE A 129 2.86 -11.78 8.84
N ASN A 130 1.59 -12.11 8.65
CA ASN A 130 1.02 -13.32 9.19
C ASN A 130 0.02 -13.92 8.20
N ASN A 131 0.31 -15.15 7.76
CA ASN A 131 -0.47 -15.91 6.80
C ASN A 131 -1.24 -17.06 7.45
N ASN A 132 -1.45 -17.05 8.76
CA ASN A 132 -2.26 -18.05 9.44
C ASN A 132 -3.74 -17.97 8.99
N TYR A 133 -4.52 -19.01 9.29
CA TYR A 133 -5.93 -19.08 8.88
C TYR A 133 -6.77 -17.90 9.38
N PHE A 134 -6.51 -17.43 10.59
CA PHE A 134 -7.23 -16.30 11.17
C PHE A 134 -6.96 -15.00 10.41
N SER A 135 -5.70 -14.69 10.11
CA SER A 135 -5.31 -13.51 9.33
C SER A 135 -5.89 -13.56 7.91
N LYS A 136 -5.85 -14.73 7.26
CA LYS A 136 -6.47 -14.94 5.95
C LYS A 136 -7.99 -14.72 5.98
N PHE A 137 -8.66 -15.24 7.01
CA PHE A 137 -10.11 -15.06 7.18
C PHE A 137 -10.49 -13.59 7.38
N ILE A 138 -9.78 -12.86 8.24
CA ILE A 138 -10.00 -11.42 8.46
C ILE A 138 -9.79 -10.63 7.16
N ASN A 139 -8.67 -10.86 6.47
CA ASN A 139 -8.36 -10.16 5.24
C ASN A 139 -9.36 -10.50 4.12
N PHE A 140 -9.78 -11.75 4.02
CA PHE A 140 -10.84 -12.15 3.09
C PHE A 140 -12.16 -11.45 3.37
N GLY A 141 -12.60 -11.42 4.63
CA GLY A 141 -13.82 -10.71 5.06
C GLY A 141 -13.76 -9.22 4.74
N THR A 142 -12.62 -8.57 5.00
CA THR A 142 -12.40 -7.16 4.65
C THR A 142 -12.50 -6.93 3.15
N LYS A 143 -11.82 -7.77 2.34
CA LYS A 143 -11.85 -7.69 0.87
C LYS A 143 -13.27 -7.87 0.32
N ALA A 144 -14.02 -8.84 0.83
CA ALA A 144 -15.40 -9.11 0.43
C ALA A 144 -16.34 -7.93 0.77
N SER A 145 -16.24 -7.40 1.99
CA SER A 145 -17.05 -6.25 2.45
C SER A 145 -16.81 -5.01 1.60
N LEU A 146 -15.56 -4.70 1.30
CA LEU A 146 -15.20 -3.55 0.45
C LEU A 146 -15.66 -3.72 -1.00
N LYS A 147 -15.60 -4.94 -1.54
CA LYS A 147 -16.14 -5.25 -2.88
C LYS A 147 -17.66 -5.01 -2.92
N THR A 148 -18.39 -5.46 -1.91
CA THR A 148 -19.84 -5.25 -1.81
C THR A 148 -20.18 -3.76 -1.71
N LEU A 149 -19.49 -3.00 -0.88
CA LEU A 149 -19.70 -1.56 -0.74
C LEU A 149 -19.44 -0.77 -2.04
N ARG A 150 -18.50 -1.25 -2.89
CA ARG A 150 -18.21 -0.63 -4.19
C ARG A 150 -19.31 -0.92 -5.24
N VAL A 151 -19.97 -2.05 -5.14
CA VAL A 151 -21.08 -2.40 -6.05
C VAL A 151 -22.36 -1.63 -5.71
N LEU A 152 -22.53 -1.24 -4.43
CA LEU A 152 -23.69 -0.51 -3.93
C LEU A 152 -23.58 1.03 -4.08
N ARG A 153 -22.45 1.54 -4.56
CA ARG A 153 -22.21 2.96 -4.91
C ARG A 153 -22.32 3.19 -6.40
#